data_314efeefb215428cad926dcf0e4f6336
#
_entry.id   314efeefb215428cad926dcf0e4f6336
#
_cell.length_a   1.000
_cell.length_b   1.000
_cell.length_c   1.000
_cell.angle_alpha   90.00
_cell.angle_beta   90.00
_cell.angle_gamma   90.00
#
_symmetry.space_group_name_H-M   'P 1'
#
loop_
_entity.id
_entity.type
_entity.pdbx_description
1 polymer ?
#
loop_
_entity_poly.entity_id
_entity_poly.type
_entity_poly.pdbx_seq_one_letter_code
_entity_poly.pdbx_strand_id
1 'polypeptide(L)'
;IASVFVDNWGIIQPLVLGIAAAMLLYNGYLIANNAITAISNAQKGLAAVQAYKAAVANTTLAATEKAEAMAKASATAAQYGFNAALLACPLTWILLIIIAVIAAIYMIVAAINKLTGSSISATGIICGVVAVAGAFVLNCAIGVLNAIIQAIWTIFVAPFLGIVEWILNVCNGGFNSFGDAVANLIGQIIGWFLNLGKVVTTIIDAIFGTDWTSGLESLQSAVTSWGKNENAITLDKNAPTIDYRATYSGAWDAGYDFGQGIDDKIGGMFDASGLDS
;
A
#
# COMPACT_ATOMS: atom_id res chain seq x y z
N ILE A 1 -26.47 -30.64 -25.89
CA ILE A 1 -25.34 -29.82 -25.43
C ILE A 1 -25.84 -28.43 -25.00
N ALA A 2 -26.73 -27.76 -25.79
CA ALA A 2 -27.28 -26.46 -25.45
C ALA A 2 -28.10 -26.47 -24.13
N SER A 3 -28.90 -27.54 -23.91
CA SER A 3 -29.67 -27.70 -22.67
C SER A 3 -28.79 -27.80 -21.41
N VAL A 4 -27.66 -28.47 -21.50
CA VAL A 4 -26.71 -28.58 -20.36
C VAL A 4 -26.11 -27.22 -19.99
N PHE A 5 -25.91 -26.33 -20.98
CA PHE A 5 -25.45 -24.97 -20.71
C PHE A 5 -26.53 -24.11 -20.07
N VAL A 6 -27.76 -24.17 -20.54
CA VAL A 6 -28.89 -23.43 -19.99
C VAL A 6 -29.22 -23.89 -18.55
N ASP A 7 -29.28 -25.21 -18.33
CA ASP A 7 -29.60 -25.80 -17.03
C ASP A 7 -28.53 -25.53 -15.96
N ASN A 8 -27.29 -25.20 -16.36
CA ASN A 8 -26.18 -24.90 -15.49
C ASN A 8 -25.70 -23.43 -15.59
N TRP A 9 -26.51 -22.56 -16.22
CA TRP A 9 -26.13 -21.17 -16.42
C TRP A 9 -25.79 -20.44 -15.13
N GLY A 10 -26.51 -20.69 -14.03
CA GLY A 10 -26.24 -20.13 -12.72
C GLY A 10 -24.85 -20.50 -12.14
N ILE A 11 -24.17 -21.54 -12.67
CA ILE A 11 -22.80 -21.90 -12.30
C ILE A 11 -21.82 -21.36 -13.34
N ILE A 12 -22.21 -21.36 -14.62
CA ILE A 12 -21.36 -20.98 -15.74
C ILE A 12 -21.19 -19.45 -15.80
N GLN A 13 -22.24 -18.69 -15.57
CA GLN A 13 -22.21 -17.23 -15.60
C GLN A 13 -21.16 -16.61 -14.64
N PRO A 14 -21.10 -16.96 -13.34
CA PRO A 14 -20.08 -16.45 -12.44
C PRO A 14 -18.66 -16.86 -12.87
N LEU A 15 -18.50 -18.05 -13.45
CA LEU A 15 -17.21 -18.51 -13.98
C LEU A 15 -16.77 -17.62 -15.16
N VAL A 16 -17.68 -17.32 -16.09
CA VAL A 16 -17.42 -16.45 -17.23
C VAL A 16 -17.10 -15.03 -16.78
N LEU A 17 -17.83 -14.50 -15.79
CA LEU A 17 -17.57 -13.17 -15.21
C LEU A 17 -16.21 -13.13 -14.49
N GLY A 18 -15.86 -14.18 -13.73
CA GLY A 18 -14.56 -14.31 -13.09
C GLY A 18 -13.41 -14.32 -14.09
N ILE A 19 -13.57 -15.09 -15.18
CA ILE A 19 -12.61 -15.12 -16.29
C ILE A 19 -12.53 -13.77 -17.00
N ALA A 20 -13.65 -13.10 -17.25
CA ALA A 20 -13.69 -11.78 -17.89
C ALA A 20 -13.01 -10.71 -17.03
N ALA A 21 -13.26 -10.68 -15.73
CA ALA A 21 -12.59 -9.79 -14.79
C ALA A 21 -11.07 -10.05 -14.73
N ALA A 22 -10.67 -11.32 -14.69
CA ALA A 22 -9.28 -11.74 -14.73
C ALA A 22 -8.60 -11.34 -16.07
N MET A 23 -9.31 -11.47 -17.19
CA MET A 23 -8.81 -11.03 -18.51
C MET A 23 -8.68 -9.51 -18.61
N LEU A 24 -9.57 -8.72 -17.98
CA LEU A 24 -9.45 -7.26 -17.93
C LEU A 24 -8.20 -6.82 -17.14
N LEU A 25 -7.92 -7.44 -16.00
CA LEU A 25 -6.71 -7.21 -15.22
C LEU A 25 -5.45 -7.62 -15.99
N TYR A 26 -5.49 -8.77 -16.65
CA TYR A 26 -4.40 -9.29 -17.50
C TYR A 26 -4.16 -8.38 -18.71
N ASN A 27 -5.21 -7.91 -19.38
CA ASN A 27 -5.09 -6.97 -20.49
C ASN A 27 -4.54 -5.61 -20.05
N GLY A 28 -4.94 -5.11 -18.88
CA GLY A 28 -4.35 -3.90 -18.30
C GLY A 28 -2.84 -4.04 -18.07
N TYR A 29 -2.41 -5.18 -17.53
CA TYR A 29 -0.99 -5.51 -17.38
C TYR A 29 -0.28 -5.62 -18.74
N LEU A 30 -0.90 -6.30 -19.73
CA LEU A 30 -0.34 -6.45 -21.07
C LEU A 30 -0.20 -5.12 -21.80
N ILE A 31 -1.16 -4.20 -21.66
CA ILE A 31 -1.09 -2.85 -22.25
C ILE A 31 0.11 -2.09 -21.68
N ALA A 32 0.28 -2.09 -20.35
CA ALA A 32 1.40 -1.44 -19.70
C ALA A 32 2.75 -2.05 -20.13
N ASN A 33 2.82 -3.37 -20.20
CA ASN A 33 4.03 -4.10 -20.60
C ASN A 33 4.33 -3.96 -22.08
N ASN A 34 3.31 -3.94 -22.94
CA ASN A 34 3.45 -3.69 -24.38
C ASN A 34 3.93 -2.28 -24.66
N ALA A 35 3.52 -1.27 -23.87
CA ALA A 35 4.04 0.09 -23.99
C ALA A 35 5.55 0.15 -23.70
N ILE A 36 6.00 -0.50 -22.62
CA ILE A 36 7.43 -0.62 -22.27
C ILE A 36 8.21 -1.35 -23.36
N THR A 37 7.64 -2.43 -23.88
CA THR A 37 8.25 -3.24 -24.96
C THR A 37 8.29 -2.47 -26.27
N ALA A 38 7.24 -1.70 -26.60
CA ALA A 38 7.22 -0.85 -27.79
C ALA A 38 8.32 0.22 -27.75
N ILE A 39 8.55 0.84 -26.58
CA ILE A 39 9.66 1.80 -26.39
C ILE A 39 11.01 1.10 -26.57
N SER A 40 11.21 -0.07 -25.98
CA SER A 40 12.44 -0.85 -26.13
C SER A 40 12.67 -1.30 -27.57
N ASN A 41 11.61 -1.73 -28.27
CA ASN A 41 11.69 -2.15 -29.67
C ASN A 41 11.91 -0.97 -30.62
N ALA A 42 11.36 0.21 -30.32
CA ALA A 42 11.64 1.43 -31.07
C ALA A 42 13.12 1.82 -30.93
N GLN A 43 13.71 1.70 -29.76
CA GLN A 43 15.16 1.94 -29.55
C GLN A 43 16.02 0.93 -30.33
N LYS A 44 15.65 -0.36 -30.30
CA LYS A 44 16.33 -1.42 -31.06
C LYS A 44 16.14 -1.24 -32.57
N GLY A 45 14.95 -0.82 -33.01
CA GLY A 45 14.65 -0.48 -34.41
C GLY A 45 15.49 0.69 -34.91
N LEU A 46 15.69 1.72 -34.07
CA LEU A 46 16.53 2.86 -34.38
C LEU A 46 17.99 2.43 -34.52
N ALA A 47 18.51 1.58 -33.66
CA ALA A 47 19.85 1.01 -33.72
C ALA A 47 20.01 0.12 -34.96
N ALA A 48 19.02 -0.67 -35.33
CA ALA A 48 19.00 -1.49 -36.55
C ALA A 48 18.98 -0.64 -37.84
N VAL A 49 18.25 0.49 -37.84
CA VAL A 49 18.24 1.45 -38.96
C VAL A 49 19.58 2.15 -39.10
N GLN A 50 20.24 2.47 -37.99
CA GLN A 50 21.61 3.05 -38.01
C GLN A 50 22.63 2.03 -38.51
N ALA A 51 22.54 0.76 -38.07
CA ALA A 51 23.38 -0.32 -38.56
C ALA A 51 23.14 -0.61 -40.07
N TYR A 52 21.85 -0.55 -40.49
CA TYR A 52 21.47 -0.69 -41.90
C TYR A 52 21.99 0.46 -42.75
N LYS A 53 21.89 1.72 -42.32
CA LYS A 53 22.47 2.86 -43.03
C LYS A 53 23.99 2.72 -43.19
N ALA A 54 24.67 2.20 -42.17
CA ALA A 54 26.11 1.93 -42.23
C ALA A 54 26.46 0.77 -43.21
N ALA A 55 25.59 -0.26 -43.29
CA ALA A 55 25.74 -1.41 -44.17
C ALA A 55 25.41 -1.06 -45.63
N VAL A 56 24.36 -0.27 -45.89
CA VAL A 56 23.91 0.16 -47.22
C VAL A 56 24.91 1.11 -47.87
N ALA A 57 25.69 1.88 -47.09
CA ALA A 57 26.79 2.68 -47.65
C ALA A 57 27.87 1.83 -48.32
N ASN A 58 27.88 0.49 -48.16
CA ASN A 58 28.93 -0.38 -48.63
C ASN A 58 28.51 -1.62 -49.48
N THR A 59 27.22 -1.81 -49.86
CA THR A 59 26.80 -3.06 -50.52
C THR A 59 25.65 -2.94 -51.54
N THR A 60 25.66 -3.83 -52.58
CA THR A 60 24.71 -3.97 -53.70
C THR A 60 23.37 -4.65 -53.28
N LEU A 61 22.33 -4.50 -54.14
CA LEU A 61 20.93 -4.90 -53.93
C LEU A 61 20.66 -6.32 -53.39
N ALA A 62 21.53 -7.31 -53.54
CA ALA A 62 21.40 -8.66 -52.98
C ALA A 62 21.56 -8.72 -51.45
N ALA A 63 22.06 -7.68 -50.82
CA ALA A 63 22.20 -7.61 -49.37
C ALA A 63 20.91 -7.14 -48.64
N THR A 64 20.01 -6.48 -49.38
CA THR A 64 18.73 -5.99 -48.80
C THR A 64 17.79 -7.13 -48.43
N GLU A 65 17.64 -8.17 -49.27
CA GLU A 65 16.79 -9.33 -48.99
C GLU A 65 17.30 -10.17 -47.80
N LYS A 66 18.66 -10.30 -47.71
CA LYS A 66 19.27 -10.96 -46.53
C LYS A 66 19.11 -10.16 -45.25
N ALA A 67 19.23 -8.83 -45.34
CA ALA A 67 19.06 -7.94 -44.18
C ALA A 67 17.61 -7.93 -43.68
N GLU A 68 16.63 -8.01 -44.61
CA GLU A 68 15.20 -8.13 -44.26
C GLU A 68 14.86 -9.48 -43.61
N ALA A 69 15.42 -10.57 -44.13
CA ALA A 69 15.26 -11.91 -43.54
C ALA A 69 15.91 -12.00 -42.14
N MET A 70 17.08 -11.41 -41.95
CA MET A 70 17.74 -11.31 -40.64
C MET A 70 16.97 -10.41 -39.64
N ALA A 71 16.37 -9.32 -40.11
CA ALA A 71 15.55 -8.45 -39.26
C ALA A 71 14.26 -9.17 -38.80
N LYS A 72 13.62 -9.91 -39.69
CA LYS A 72 12.45 -10.75 -39.36
C LYS A 72 12.81 -11.88 -38.39
N ALA A 73 13.93 -12.56 -38.61
CA ALA A 73 14.41 -13.63 -37.72
C ALA A 73 14.78 -13.07 -36.31
N SER A 74 15.43 -11.91 -36.24
CA SER A 74 15.78 -11.28 -34.97
C SER A 74 14.54 -10.77 -34.22
N ALA A 75 13.52 -10.25 -34.92
CA ALA A 75 12.25 -9.86 -34.31
C ALA A 75 11.50 -11.06 -33.76
N THR A 76 11.48 -12.18 -34.48
CA THR A 76 10.88 -13.43 -34.05
C THR A 76 11.61 -14.01 -32.82
N ALA A 77 12.93 -14.04 -32.83
CA ALA A 77 13.73 -14.49 -31.70
C ALA A 77 13.56 -13.59 -30.45
N ALA A 78 13.44 -12.27 -30.67
CA ALA A 78 13.12 -11.34 -29.58
C ALA A 78 11.75 -11.56 -28.98
N GLN A 79 10.74 -11.90 -29.80
CA GLN A 79 9.39 -12.24 -29.34
C GLN A 79 9.36 -13.55 -28.53
N TYR A 80 10.08 -14.59 -28.96
CA TYR A 80 10.23 -15.82 -28.21
C TYR A 80 10.98 -15.61 -26.89
N GLY A 81 12.04 -14.85 -26.90
CA GLY A 81 12.79 -14.48 -25.70
C GLY A 81 11.94 -13.66 -24.71
N PHE A 82 11.09 -12.77 -25.22
CA PHE A 82 10.16 -12.00 -24.39
C PHE A 82 9.11 -12.89 -23.75
N ASN A 83 8.48 -13.81 -24.50
CA ASN A 83 7.50 -14.74 -23.96
C ASN A 83 8.12 -15.66 -22.89
N ALA A 84 9.35 -16.14 -23.10
CA ALA A 84 10.09 -16.92 -22.11
C ALA A 84 10.41 -16.11 -20.86
N ALA A 85 10.79 -14.84 -21.01
CA ALA A 85 11.05 -13.92 -19.89
C ALA A 85 9.76 -13.63 -19.09
N LEU A 86 8.61 -13.50 -19.76
CA LEU A 86 7.32 -13.35 -19.08
C LEU A 86 6.99 -14.58 -18.22
N LEU A 87 7.19 -15.79 -18.77
CA LEU A 87 6.94 -17.02 -18.03
C LEU A 87 7.94 -17.24 -16.87
N ALA A 88 9.16 -16.72 -17.01
CA ALA A 88 10.17 -16.75 -15.94
C ALA A 88 9.97 -15.64 -14.91
N CYS A 89 9.13 -14.63 -15.19
CA CYS A 89 8.89 -13.51 -14.28
C CYS A 89 8.01 -13.95 -13.09
N PRO A 90 8.47 -13.78 -11.83
CA PRO A 90 7.66 -14.09 -10.64
C PRO A 90 6.33 -13.37 -10.63
N LEU A 91 6.26 -12.16 -11.18
CA LEU A 91 5.04 -11.35 -11.26
C LEU A 91 3.94 -12.01 -12.10
N THR A 92 4.30 -12.72 -13.16
CA THR A 92 3.36 -13.48 -14.01
C THR A 92 2.69 -14.59 -13.20
N TRP A 93 3.46 -15.32 -12.40
CA TRP A 93 2.93 -16.37 -11.52
C TRP A 93 2.03 -15.81 -10.43
N ILE A 94 2.40 -14.69 -9.82
CA ILE A 94 1.56 -13.99 -8.83
C ILE A 94 0.23 -13.59 -9.49
N LEU A 95 0.26 -13.05 -10.70
CA LEU A 95 -0.95 -12.65 -11.41
C LEU A 95 -1.84 -13.88 -11.73
N LEU A 96 -1.26 -14.99 -12.18
CA LEU A 96 -1.99 -16.23 -12.43
C LEU A 96 -2.63 -16.79 -11.15
N ILE A 97 -1.95 -16.71 -10.01
CA ILE A 97 -2.49 -17.10 -8.71
C ILE A 97 -3.67 -16.19 -8.33
N ILE A 98 -3.54 -14.87 -8.49
CA ILE A 98 -4.63 -13.92 -8.23
C ILE A 98 -5.86 -14.26 -9.11
N ILE A 99 -5.66 -14.51 -10.40
CA ILE A 99 -6.72 -14.93 -11.33
C ILE A 99 -7.41 -16.21 -10.84
N ALA A 100 -6.63 -17.21 -10.45
CA ALA A 100 -7.17 -18.48 -9.95
C ALA A 100 -7.97 -18.29 -8.64
N VAL A 101 -7.49 -17.44 -7.72
CA VAL A 101 -8.19 -17.11 -6.47
C VAL A 101 -9.50 -16.38 -6.76
N ILE A 102 -9.51 -15.40 -7.65
CA ILE A 102 -10.73 -14.68 -8.07
C ILE A 102 -11.74 -15.67 -8.64
N ALA A 103 -11.32 -16.54 -9.57
CA ALA A 103 -12.20 -17.56 -10.16
C ALA A 103 -12.76 -18.52 -9.09
N ALA A 104 -11.94 -18.94 -8.14
CA ALA A 104 -12.38 -19.79 -7.03
C ALA A 104 -13.43 -19.11 -6.15
N ILE A 105 -13.26 -17.82 -5.83
CA ILE A 105 -14.26 -17.05 -5.06
C ILE A 105 -15.60 -17.03 -5.78
N TYR A 106 -15.62 -16.74 -7.07
CA TYR A 106 -16.86 -16.76 -7.86
C TYR A 106 -17.54 -18.13 -7.85
N MET A 107 -16.78 -19.21 -8.04
CA MET A 107 -17.34 -20.57 -8.00
C MET A 107 -17.91 -20.94 -6.64
N ILE A 108 -17.19 -20.60 -5.55
CA ILE A 108 -17.65 -20.90 -4.18
C ILE A 108 -18.91 -20.11 -3.87
N VAL A 109 -18.94 -18.81 -4.17
CA VAL A 109 -20.09 -17.95 -3.92
C VAL A 109 -21.31 -18.42 -4.73
N ALA A 110 -21.12 -18.76 -6.01
CA ALA A 110 -22.20 -19.33 -6.83
C ALA A 110 -22.76 -20.64 -6.25
N ALA A 111 -21.88 -21.52 -5.77
CA ALA A 111 -22.30 -22.77 -5.12
C ALA A 111 -23.07 -22.50 -3.82
N ILE A 112 -22.61 -21.58 -2.98
CA ILE A 112 -23.29 -21.19 -1.74
C ILE A 112 -24.67 -20.61 -2.08
N ASN A 113 -24.74 -19.64 -2.99
CA ASN A 113 -26.00 -19.01 -3.38
C ASN A 113 -27.02 -20.04 -3.90
N LYS A 114 -26.55 -20.99 -4.72
CA LYS A 114 -27.40 -22.07 -5.24
C LYS A 114 -27.90 -23.02 -4.14
N LEU A 115 -27.07 -23.34 -3.15
CA LEU A 115 -27.41 -24.27 -2.07
C LEU A 115 -28.27 -23.63 -0.97
N THR A 116 -28.04 -22.35 -0.68
CA THR A 116 -28.68 -21.66 0.45
C THR A 116 -29.81 -20.70 0.03
N GLY A 117 -29.95 -20.43 -1.27
CA GLY A 117 -30.89 -19.41 -1.78
C GLY A 117 -30.46 -17.97 -1.42
N SER A 118 -29.20 -17.76 -1.02
CA SER A 118 -28.67 -16.44 -0.71
C SER A 118 -28.25 -15.69 -2.01
N SER A 119 -28.03 -14.38 -1.87
CA SER A 119 -27.59 -13.49 -2.96
C SER A 119 -26.27 -12.80 -2.61
N ILE A 120 -25.27 -13.57 -2.15
CA ILE A 120 -23.95 -13.05 -1.82
C ILE A 120 -23.25 -12.61 -3.12
N SER A 121 -22.64 -11.41 -3.10
CA SER A 121 -21.86 -10.87 -4.23
C SER A 121 -20.42 -11.35 -4.16
N ALA A 122 -19.93 -12.02 -5.21
CA ALA A 122 -18.53 -12.42 -5.33
C ALA A 122 -17.63 -11.19 -5.58
N THR A 123 -18.08 -10.26 -6.44
CA THR A 123 -17.40 -8.98 -6.68
C THR A 123 -17.35 -8.14 -5.41
N GLY A 124 -18.43 -8.15 -4.62
CA GLY A 124 -18.50 -7.51 -3.31
C GLY A 124 -17.41 -8.03 -2.37
N ILE A 125 -17.26 -9.35 -2.24
CA ILE A 125 -16.19 -9.95 -1.42
C ILE A 125 -14.81 -9.50 -1.88
N ILE A 126 -14.52 -9.53 -3.18
CA ILE A 126 -13.22 -9.14 -3.73
C ILE A 126 -12.94 -7.66 -3.45
N CYS A 127 -13.90 -6.78 -3.73
CA CYS A 127 -13.79 -5.35 -3.49
C CYS A 127 -13.66 -5.04 -1.98
N GLY A 128 -14.37 -5.76 -1.12
CA GLY A 128 -14.25 -5.66 0.33
C GLY A 128 -12.84 -5.98 0.82
N VAL A 129 -12.24 -7.09 0.36
CA VAL A 129 -10.85 -7.47 0.69
C VAL A 129 -9.86 -6.39 0.24
N VAL A 130 -10.01 -5.87 -0.98
CA VAL A 130 -9.14 -4.82 -1.52
C VAL A 130 -9.27 -3.53 -0.70
N ALA A 131 -10.49 -3.15 -0.33
CA ALA A 131 -10.73 -1.97 0.49
C ALA A 131 -10.12 -2.10 1.90
N VAL A 132 -10.22 -3.27 2.53
CA VAL A 132 -9.56 -3.57 3.82
C VAL A 132 -8.04 -3.49 3.70
N ALA A 133 -7.47 -4.03 2.63
CA ALA A 133 -6.03 -3.92 2.37
C ALA A 133 -5.60 -2.45 2.20
N GLY A 134 -6.41 -1.63 1.49
CA GLY A 134 -6.20 -0.20 1.38
C GLY A 134 -6.26 0.54 2.73
N ALA A 135 -7.25 0.19 3.57
CA ALA A 135 -7.36 0.72 4.92
C ALA A 135 -6.15 0.35 5.80
N PHE A 136 -5.64 -0.87 5.68
CA PHE A 136 -4.42 -1.30 6.36
C PHE A 136 -3.21 -0.44 5.95
N VAL A 137 -2.98 -0.26 4.65
CA VAL A 137 -1.86 0.56 4.13
C VAL A 137 -1.98 2.01 4.63
N LEU A 138 -3.18 2.59 4.59
CA LEU A 138 -3.44 3.93 5.09
C LEU A 138 -3.13 4.05 6.58
N ASN A 139 -3.60 3.11 7.40
CA ASN A 139 -3.35 3.10 8.83
C ASN A 139 -1.86 2.94 9.16
N CYS A 140 -1.12 2.12 8.39
CA CYS A 140 0.34 2.02 8.51
C CYS A 140 1.03 3.35 8.17
N ALA A 141 0.62 4.02 7.08
CA ALA A 141 1.18 5.33 6.70
C ALA A 141 0.95 6.39 7.78
N ILE A 142 -0.26 6.45 8.36
CA ILE A 142 -0.58 7.35 9.47
C ILE A 142 0.27 7.00 10.70
N GLY A 143 0.46 5.71 10.99
CA GLY A 143 1.34 5.27 12.09
C GLY A 143 2.77 5.77 11.92
N VAL A 144 3.33 5.66 10.72
CA VAL A 144 4.68 6.17 10.39
C VAL A 144 4.74 7.69 10.52
N LEU A 145 3.73 8.42 10.00
CA LEU A 145 3.68 9.88 10.14
C LEU A 145 3.62 10.31 11.61
N ASN A 146 2.80 9.66 12.43
CA ASN A 146 2.75 9.94 13.86
C ASN A 146 4.08 9.68 14.56
N ALA A 147 4.77 8.60 14.19
CA ALA A 147 6.11 8.31 14.73
C ALA A 147 7.13 9.42 14.36
N ILE A 148 7.08 9.93 13.13
CA ILE A 148 7.94 11.05 12.70
C ILE A 148 7.59 12.33 13.46
N ILE A 149 6.30 12.66 13.57
CA ILE A 149 5.84 13.84 14.34
C ILE A 149 6.30 13.73 15.79
N GLN A 150 6.12 12.57 16.41
CA GLN A 150 6.55 12.29 17.78
C GLN A 150 8.07 12.49 17.94
N ALA A 151 8.86 11.96 17.00
CA ALA A 151 10.32 12.10 17.06
C ALA A 151 10.76 13.57 16.95
N ILE A 152 10.23 14.31 15.96
CA ILE A 152 10.53 15.74 15.77
C ILE A 152 10.10 16.54 17.00
N TRP A 153 8.90 16.31 17.51
CA TRP A 153 8.38 17.00 18.67
C TRP A 153 9.25 16.77 19.91
N THR A 154 9.59 15.50 20.17
CA THR A 154 10.40 15.09 21.32
C THR A 154 11.80 15.69 21.29
N ILE A 155 12.40 15.78 20.08
CA ILE A 155 13.78 16.28 19.93
C ILE A 155 13.85 17.80 19.97
N PHE A 156 12.89 18.48 19.34
CA PHE A 156 12.98 19.93 19.14
C PHE A 156 11.97 20.73 19.95
N VAL A 157 10.70 20.34 19.98
CA VAL A 157 9.62 21.15 20.55
C VAL A 157 9.50 20.97 22.05
N ALA A 158 9.49 19.75 22.54
CA ALA A 158 9.33 19.47 23.96
C ALA A 158 10.45 20.10 24.85
N PRO A 159 11.73 20.09 24.44
CA PRO A 159 12.78 20.82 25.21
C PRO A 159 12.57 22.31 25.22
N PHE A 160 12.16 22.91 24.09
CA PHE A 160 11.85 24.33 24.02
C PHE A 160 10.70 24.70 24.97
N LEU A 161 9.61 23.89 24.95
CA LEU A 161 8.49 24.06 25.89
C LEU A 161 8.93 23.88 27.34
N GLY A 162 9.91 23.00 27.62
CA GLY A 162 10.52 22.85 28.95
C GLY A 162 11.21 24.11 29.43
N ILE A 163 11.95 24.79 28.55
CA ILE A 163 12.59 26.08 28.87
C ILE A 163 11.54 27.18 29.08
N VAL A 164 10.52 27.24 28.22
CA VAL A 164 9.40 28.20 28.39
C VAL A 164 8.70 27.97 29.72
N GLU A 165 8.40 26.72 30.07
CA GLU A 165 7.79 26.34 31.33
C GLU A 165 8.66 26.78 32.51
N TRP A 166 9.97 26.58 32.42
CA TRP A 166 10.91 27.04 33.45
C TRP A 166 10.87 28.56 33.62
N ILE A 167 10.91 29.34 32.51
CA ILE A 167 10.82 30.79 32.54
C ILE A 167 9.51 31.24 33.20
N LEU A 168 8.39 30.63 32.81
CA LEU A 168 7.09 30.95 33.43
C LEU A 168 7.08 30.67 34.91
N ASN A 169 7.67 29.57 35.35
CA ASN A 169 7.76 29.25 36.79
C ASN A 169 8.69 30.18 37.57
N VAL A 170 9.79 30.63 36.97
CA VAL A 170 10.63 31.68 37.59
C VAL A 170 9.82 32.96 37.77
N CYS A 171 9.06 33.39 36.77
CA CYS A 171 8.25 34.60 36.83
C CYS A 171 7.03 34.48 37.76
N ASN A 172 6.46 33.29 37.92
CA ASN A 172 5.23 33.04 38.65
C ASN A 172 5.47 32.53 40.09
N GLY A 173 6.73 32.49 40.55
CA GLY A 173 7.04 31.95 41.86
C GLY A 173 6.81 30.45 42.00
N GLY A 174 6.92 29.69 40.92
CA GLY A 174 6.76 28.23 40.87
C GLY A 174 7.93 27.46 41.52
N PHE A 175 8.92 28.18 42.10
CA PHE A 175 10.06 27.63 42.85
C PHE A 175 10.20 28.31 44.20
N ASN A 176 10.62 27.58 45.24
CA ASN A 176 10.81 28.13 46.56
C ASN A 176 12.09 28.94 46.70
N SER A 177 13.10 28.66 45.88
CA SER A 177 14.39 29.32 45.91
C SER A 177 15.02 29.39 44.52
N PHE A 178 16.04 30.28 44.37
CA PHE A 178 16.84 30.31 43.15
C PHE A 178 17.59 28.98 42.91
N GLY A 179 18.02 28.31 43.98
CA GLY A 179 18.65 26.99 43.89
C GLY A 179 17.70 25.93 43.29
N ASP A 180 16.43 25.99 43.70
CA ASP A 180 15.39 25.09 43.16
C ASP A 180 15.12 25.37 41.68
N ALA A 181 15.10 26.63 41.27
CA ALA A 181 14.96 27.02 39.88
C ALA A 181 16.13 26.49 39.02
N VAL A 182 17.37 26.60 39.53
CA VAL A 182 18.56 26.06 38.84
C VAL A 182 18.51 24.53 38.79
N ALA A 183 18.13 23.86 39.88
CA ALA A 183 17.97 22.39 39.88
C ALA A 183 16.93 21.94 38.87
N ASN A 184 15.80 22.65 38.73
CA ASN A 184 14.79 22.36 37.74
C ASN A 184 15.30 22.55 36.29
N LEU A 185 16.05 23.63 36.03
CA LEU A 185 16.66 23.84 34.70
C LEU A 185 17.57 22.66 34.30
N ILE A 186 18.39 22.21 35.25
CA ILE A 186 19.24 21.02 35.04
C ILE A 186 18.37 19.79 34.80
N GLY A 187 17.28 19.62 35.56
CA GLY A 187 16.30 18.57 35.39
C GLY A 187 15.65 18.57 33.99
N GLN A 188 15.31 19.76 33.46
CA GLN A 188 14.78 19.88 32.08
C GLN A 188 15.81 19.44 31.02
N ILE A 189 17.09 19.81 31.21
CA ILE A 189 18.18 19.39 30.32
C ILE A 189 18.38 17.86 30.38
N ILE A 190 18.41 17.29 31.58
CA ILE A 190 18.50 15.81 31.74
C ILE A 190 17.29 15.13 31.10
N GLY A 191 16.08 15.67 31.32
CA GLY A 191 14.85 15.18 30.73
C GLY A 191 14.89 15.15 29.20
N TRP A 192 15.54 16.13 28.58
CA TRP A 192 15.76 16.14 27.15
C TRP A 192 16.64 14.95 26.67
N PHE A 193 17.77 14.70 27.35
CA PHE A 193 18.59 13.53 27.02
C PHE A 193 17.85 12.20 27.25
N LEU A 194 17.03 12.11 28.30
CA LEU A 194 16.18 10.95 28.52
C LEU A 194 15.16 10.75 27.39
N ASN A 195 14.60 11.84 26.85
CA ASN A 195 13.72 11.77 25.68
C ASN A 195 14.42 11.20 24.44
N LEU A 196 15.67 11.55 24.18
CA LEU A 196 16.46 10.93 23.12
C LEU A 196 16.63 9.43 23.36
N GLY A 197 16.85 9.01 24.60
CA GLY A 197 16.90 7.60 24.99
C GLY A 197 15.58 6.88 24.76
N LYS A 198 14.44 7.53 25.05
CA LYS A 198 13.10 6.97 24.83
C LYS A 198 12.83 6.59 23.37
N VAL A 199 13.29 7.37 22.41
CA VAL A 199 13.14 7.03 20.98
C VAL A 199 13.81 5.69 20.69
N VAL A 200 14.98 5.44 21.26
CA VAL A 200 15.72 4.18 21.10
C VAL A 200 15.04 3.04 21.86
N THR A 201 14.65 3.25 23.12
CA THR A 201 14.01 2.19 23.92
C THR A 201 12.64 1.81 23.37
N THR A 202 11.87 2.73 22.82
CA THR A 202 10.58 2.41 22.16
C THR A 202 10.77 1.42 21.00
N ILE A 203 11.86 1.56 20.22
CA ILE A 203 12.18 0.60 19.16
C ILE A 203 12.60 -0.74 19.76
N ILE A 204 13.41 -0.72 20.82
CA ILE A 204 13.87 -1.94 21.49
C ILE A 204 12.68 -2.69 22.12
N ASP A 205 11.80 -1.97 22.81
CA ASP A 205 10.61 -2.56 23.43
C ASP A 205 9.67 -3.18 22.39
N ALA A 206 9.51 -2.53 21.23
CA ALA A 206 8.71 -3.05 20.12
C ALA A 206 9.30 -4.32 19.49
N ILE A 207 10.64 -4.44 19.45
CA ILE A 207 11.31 -5.60 18.84
C ILE A 207 11.43 -6.77 19.82
N PHE A 208 11.78 -6.47 21.09
CA PHE A 208 12.15 -7.50 22.07
C PHE A 208 11.08 -7.74 23.14
N GLY A 209 9.97 -6.98 23.12
CA GLY A 209 8.90 -7.08 24.12
C GLY A 209 9.37 -6.66 25.51
N THR A 210 10.34 -5.76 25.61
CA THR A 210 10.82 -5.17 26.89
C THR A 210 9.98 -3.96 27.27
N ASP A 211 10.21 -3.41 28.46
CA ASP A 211 9.51 -2.21 28.98
C ASP A 211 10.52 -1.19 29.55
N TRP A 212 11.57 -0.91 28.79
CA TRP A 212 12.59 0.06 29.19
C TRP A 212 12.09 1.49 29.09
N THR A 213 11.15 1.74 28.17
CA THR A 213 10.57 3.06 27.94
C THR A 213 9.84 3.58 29.18
N SER A 214 9.09 2.75 29.91
CA SER A 214 8.38 3.15 31.13
C SER A 214 9.34 3.59 32.25
N GLY A 215 10.48 2.92 32.36
CA GLY A 215 11.53 3.30 33.30
C GLY A 215 12.12 4.67 33.00
N LEU A 216 12.39 4.98 31.74
CA LEU A 216 12.86 6.30 31.31
C LEU A 216 11.80 7.39 31.50
N GLU A 217 10.51 7.10 31.30
CA GLU A 217 9.40 8.02 31.55
C GLU A 217 9.30 8.40 33.03
N SER A 218 9.38 7.41 33.90
CA SER A 218 9.37 7.63 35.35
C SER A 218 10.54 8.50 35.79
N LEU A 219 11.76 8.22 35.30
CA LEU A 219 12.94 9.01 35.61
C LEU A 219 12.83 10.46 35.06
N GLN A 220 12.33 10.61 33.82
CA GLN A 220 12.09 11.93 33.23
C GLN A 220 11.10 12.76 34.04
N SER A 221 9.98 12.16 34.44
CA SER A 221 8.99 12.84 35.30
C SER A 221 9.61 13.29 36.61
N ALA A 222 10.41 12.45 37.24
CA ALA A 222 11.10 12.79 38.47
C ALA A 222 12.03 14.00 38.30
N VAL A 223 12.93 14.00 37.29
CA VAL A 223 13.91 15.09 37.14
C VAL A 223 13.27 16.41 36.68
N THR A 224 12.21 16.38 35.90
CA THR A 224 11.52 17.60 35.43
C THR A 224 10.62 18.22 36.48
N SER A 225 10.34 17.52 37.57
CA SER A 225 9.61 18.04 38.75
C SER A 225 10.50 18.62 39.84
N TRP A 226 11.82 18.48 39.76
CA TRP A 226 12.74 18.97 40.77
C TRP A 226 12.53 20.45 41.12
N GLY A 227 12.52 20.76 42.40
CA GLY A 227 12.42 22.12 42.93
C GLY A 227 11.09 22.84 42.65
N LYS A 228 10.13 22.23 41.97
CA LYS A 228 8.79 22.81 41.77
C LYS A 228 7.99 22.79 43.06
N ASN A 229 7.23 23.87 43.31
CA ASN A 229 6.26 23.98 44.40
C ASN A 229 4.81 23.85 43.88
N GLU A 230 3.83 24.03 44.73
CA GLU A 230 2.39 23.92 44.44
C GLU A 230 1.88 24.96 43.42
N ASN A 231 2.56 26.08 43.25
CA ASN A 231 2.21 27.13 42.30
C ASN A 231 2.85 26.91 40.93
N ALA A 232 3.57 25.80 40.72
CA ALA A 232 4.27 25.54 39.48
C ALA A 232 3.32 25.28 38.33
N ILE A 233 3.55 26.01 37.23
CA ILE A 233 2.87 25.80 35.93
C ILE A 233 3.49 24.59 35.24
N THR A 234 2.66 23.72 34.68
CA THR A 234 3.08 22.61 33.83
C THR A 234 2.46 22.77 32.45
N LEU A 235 3.29 22.82 31.41
CA LEU A 235 2.85 22.88 30.04
C LEU A 235 2.64 21.46 29.47
N ASP A 236 1.65 21.30 28.62
CA ASP A 236 1.50 20.09 27.85
C ASP A 236 2.63 20.00 26.80
N LYS A 237 3.43 18.94 26.86
CA LYS A 237 4.57 18.67 25.99
C LYS A 237 4.32 17.47 25.07
N ASN A 238 3.08 16.99 25.02
CA ASN A 238 2.72 15.88 24.16
C ASN A 238 2.74 16.30 22.69
N ALA A 239 3.23 15.41 21.85
CA ALA A 239 3.17 15.62 20.41
C ALA A 239 1.73 15.54 19.89
N PRO A 240 1.34 16.36 18.93
CA PRO A 240 0.08 16.19 18.25
C PRO A 240 0.09 14.86 17.49
N THR A 241 -1.08 14.22 17.40
CA THR A 241 -1.28 12.96 16.69
C THR A 241 -2.34 13.13 15.59
N ILE A 242 -2.20 12.36 14.55
CA ILE A 242 -3.24 12.19 13.53
C ILE A 242 -4.14 11.05 14.04
N ASP A 243 -5.32 11.42 14.54
CA ASP A 243 -6.24 10.47 15.17
C ASP A 243 -7.08 9.68 14.18
N TYR A 244 -7.10 10.12 12.90
CA TYR A 244 -7.81 9.40 11.85
C TYR A 244 -7.27 7.98 11.70
N ARG A 245 -8.20 7.02 11.70
CA ARG A 245 -7.93 5.62 11.38
C ARG A 245 -9.09 5.11 10.53
N ALA A 246 -8.76 4.47 9.43
CA ALA A 246 -9.76 3.75 8.64
C ALA A 246 -10.19 2.50 9.42
N THR A 247 -11.49 2.33 9.63
CA THR A 247 -12.01 1.10 10.24
C THR A 247 -12.04 -0.01 9.19
N TYR A 248 -11.62 -1.20 9.56
CA TYR A 248 -11.61 -2.35 8.63
C TYR A 248 -13.02 -2.79 8.26
N SER A 249 -13.97 -2.72 9.20
CA SER A 249 -15.38 -3.00 8.94
C SER A 249 -15.99 -1.99 7.95
N GLY A 250 -15.79 -0.69 8.18
CA GLY A 250 -16.28 0.34 7.25
C GLY A 250 -15.64 0.26 5.86
N ALA A 251 -14.35 -0.09 5.79
CA ALA A 251 -13.69 -0.33 4.51
C ALA A 251 -14.26 -1.57 3.80
N TRP A 252 -14.53 -2.65 4.57
CA TRP A 252 -15.17 -3.84 4.04
C TRP A 252 -16.56 -3.53 3.49
N ASP A 253 -17.42 -2.89 4.29
CA ASP A 253 -18.80 -2.59 3.92
C ASP A 253 -18.83 -1.72 2.65
N ALA A 254 -18.04 -0.64 2.61
CA ALA A 254 -17.94 0.23 1.44
C ALA A 254 -17.43 -0.51 0.19
N GLY A 255 -16.43 -1.37 0.35
CA GLY A 255 -15.90 -2.19 -0.74
C GLY A 255 -16.91 -3.23 -1.22
N TYR A 256 -17.59 -3.90 -0.29
CA TYR A 256 -18.60 -4.90 -0.59
C TYR A 256 -19.80 -4.29 -1.33
N ASP A 257 -20.34 -3.17 -0.84
CA ASP A 257 -21.47 -2.47 -1.46
C ASP A 257 -21.13 -1.98 -2.86
N PHE A 258 -19.90 -1.47 -3.04
CA PHE A 258 -19.41 -1.06 -4.36
C PHE A 258 -19.36 -2.25 -5.34
N GLY A 259 -18.80 -3.36 -4.93
CA GLY A 259 -18.71 -4.57 -5.74
C GLY A 259 -20.08 -5.20 -6.03
N GLN A 260 -20.98 -5.22 -5.05
CA GLN A 260 -22.37 -5.67 -5.24
C GLN A 260 -23.10 -4.79 -6.26
N GLY A 261 -22.93 -3.47 -6.19
CA GLY A 261 -23.50 -2.54 -7.17
C GLY A 261 -22.98 -2.78 -8.61
N ILE A 262 -21.79 -3.34 -8.77
CA ILE A 262 -21.30 -3.79 -10.08
C ILE A 262 -22.05 -5.04 -10.54
N ASP A 263 -22.19 -6.04 -9.67
CA ASP A 263 -22.93 -7.27 -10.00
C ASP A 263 -24.39 -6.98 -10.36
N ASP A 264 -25.06 -6.10 -9.60
CA ASP A 264 -26.45 -5.67 -9.87
C ASP A 264 -26.60 -4.97 -11.23
N LYS A 265 -25.64 -4.10 -11.60
CA LYS A 265 -25.66 -3.44 -12.91
C LYS A 265 -25.43 -4.41 -14.05
N ILE A 266 -24.51 -5.37 -13.88
CA ILE A 266 -24.23 -6.39 -14.87
C ILE A 266 -25.46 -7.30 -15.03
N GLY A 267 -26.05 -7.76 -13.91
CA GLY A 267 -27.29 -8.54 -13.91
C GLY A 267 -28.41 -7.83 -14.65
N GLY A 268 -28.68 -6.57 -14.32
CA GLY A 268 -29.71 -5.77 -14.98
C GLY A 268 -29.48 -5.55 -16.48
N MET A 269 -28.24 -5.53 -16.97
CA MET A 269 -27.94 -5.48 -18.41
C MET A 269 -28.29 -6.79 -19.12
N PHE A 270 -28.10 -7.94 -18.48
CA PHE A 270 -28.45 -9.25 -19.03
C PHE A 270 -29.97 -9.46 -19.06
N ASP A 271 -30.68 -9.09 -17.98
CA ASP A 271 -32.16 -9.12 -17.90
C ASP A 271 -32.78 -8.25 -18.99
N ALA A 272 -32.22 -7.03 -19.20
CA ALA A 272 -32.71 -6.14 -20.25
C ALA A 272 -32.42 -6.64 -21.68
N SER A 273 -31.43 -7.51 -21.87
CA SER A 273 -31.09 -8.08 -23.16
C SER A 273 -31.95 -9.28 -23.57
N GLY A 274 -32.83 -9.77 -22.68
CA GLY A 274 -33.76 -10.86 -22.95
C GLY A 274 -33.10 -12.21 -23.19
N LEU A 275 -31.86 -12.40 -22.69
CA LEU A 275 -31.10 -13.66 -22.85
C LEU A 275 -31.53 -14.77 -21.87
N ASP A 276 -32.45 -14.47 -20.95
CA ASP A 276 -33.02 -15.40 -19.98
C ASP A 276 -34.41 -15.96 -20.37
N SER A 277 -34.80 -15.88 -21.65
CA SER A 277 -36.07 -16.46 -22.16
C SER A 277 -35.86 -17.69 -23.06
#